data_07167782528aafa895becc85b3395726
#
_entry.id   07167782528aafa895becc85b3395726
#
_cell.length_a   1.000
_cell.length_b   1.000
_cell.length_c   1.000
_cell.angle_alpha   90.00
_cell.angle_beta   90.00
_cell.angle_gamma   90.00
#
_symmetry.space_group_name_H-M   'P 1'
#
loop_
_entity.id
_entity.type
_entity.pdbx_description
1 polymer ?
#
loop_
_entity_poly.entity_id
_entity_poly.type
_entity_poly.pdbx_seq_one_letter_code
_entity_poly.pdbx_strand_id
1 'polypeptide(L)'
;ISRFAHYCREQRITLPEKNFSIRYRSNIPRHVGMAGSSALVTATLRCLMEYYEVIIPEEIQPNLILSVEADELGISAGLQDRVIQVYQECVFMDFDKDLMERQGHGTYERIDPELLPNLFVAYRTDLAEGSEIFHNTIRQRWLQGDPRIVEAMKWFAEFAQEARDLIVAGRGREIGPLLDANFDLRRSIYTLSPANIDMVERARSAGAHCKFTGSGGAIVGVYEDEAMYEAIERAFADTGILVLKPEIV
;
A
#
# COMPACT_ATOMS: atom_id res chain seq x y z
N ILE A 1 5.44 1.52 -21.30
CA ILE A 1 5.21 1.09 -22.71
C ILE A 1 6.05 -0.16 -23.01
N SER A 2 7.38 -0.13 -22.77
CA SER A 2 8.31 -1.24 -23.06
C SER A 2 7.81 -2.58 -22.50
N ARG A 3 7.48 -2.64 -21.22
CA ARG A 3 6.98 -3.86 -20.56
C ARG A 3 5.65 -4.36 -21.11
N PHE A 4 4.73 -3.47 -21.45
CA PHE A 4 3.48 -3.85 -22.12
C PHE A 4 3.74 -4.49 -23.50
N ALA A 5 4.59 -3.87 -24.32
CA ALA A 5 4.94 -4.41 -25.62
C ALA A 5 5.71 -5.75 -25.50
N HIS A 6 6.53 -5.91 -24.45
CA HIS A 6 7.22 -7.18 -24.16
C HIS A 6 6.20 -8.28 -23.80
N TYR A 7 5.29 -8.00 -22.88
CA TYR A 7 4.19 -8.91 -22.51
C TYR A 7 3.40 -9.35 -23.74
N CYS A 8 2.99 -8.40 -24.59
CA CYS A 8 2.24 -8.73 -25.81
C CYS A 8 3.03 -9.67 -26.72
N ARG A 9 4.34 -9.46 -26.89
CA ARG A 9 5.18 -10.37 -27.71
C ARG A 9 5.26 -11.77 -27.09
N GLU A 10 5.44 -11.90 -25.80
CA GLU A 10 5.47 -13.19 -25.09
C GLU A 10 4.15 -13.94 -25.24
N GLN A 11 3.03 -13.20 -25.15
CA GLN A 11 1.68 -13.75 -25.34
C GLN A 11 1.28 -13.89 -26.81
N ARG A 12 2.19 -13.61 -27.76
CA ARG A 12 1.95 -13.66 -29.22
C ARG A 12 0.79 -12.76 -29.67
N ILE A 13 0.58 -11.64 -28.99
CA ILE A 13 -0.42 -10.61 -29.34
C ILE A 13 0.25 -9.64 -30.30
N THR A 14 -0.32 -9.51 -31.50
CA THR A 14 0.14 -8.54 -32.50
C THR A 14 -0.50 -7.19 -32.25
N LEU A 15 0.31 -6.19 -31.93
CA LEU A 15 -0.16 -4.82 -31.76
C LEU A 15 -0.23 -4.11 -33.10
N PRO A 16 -1.34 -3.43 -33.42
CA PRO A 16 -1.43 -2.62 -34.65
C PRO A 16 -0.50 -1.41 -34.55
N GLU A 17 0.05 -0.99 -35.70
CA GLU A 17 0.86 0.23 -35.79
C GLU A 17 -0.04 1.46 -35.65
N LYS A 18 -0.11 2.02 -34.45
CA LYS A 18 -0.89 3.21 -34.11
C LYS A 18 -0.02 4.21 -33.35
N ASN A 19 -0.10 5.48 -33.70
CA ASN A 19 0.55 6.56 -32.98
C ASN A 19 -0.35 7.06 -31.85
N PHE A 20 0.24 7.37 -30.69
CA PHE A 20 -0.46 7.95 -29.55
C PHE A 20 0.40 8.97 -28.81
N SER A 21 -0.25 9.79 -28.00
CA SER A 21 0.40 10.66 -27.02
C SER A 21 -0.13 10.36 -25.65
N ILE A 22 0.74 10.26 -24.65
CA ILE A 22 0.35 10.09 -23.27
C ILE A 22 0.44 11.44 -22.55
N ARG A 23 -0.66 11.84 -21.90
CA ARG A 23 -0.70 12.97 -20.97
C ARG A 23 -1.24 12.47 -19.65
N TYR A 24 -0.65 12.88 -18.54
CA TYR A 24 -1.16 12.54 -17.21
C TYR A 24 -1.39 13.78 -16.37
N ARG A 25 -2.32 13.66 -15.44
CA ARG A 25 -2.57 14.61 -14.37
C ARG A 25 -2.76 13.80 -13.09
N SER A 26 -2.17 14.23 -11.99
CA SER A 26 -2.31 13.57 -10.70
C SER A 26 -2.45 14.62 -9.61
N ASN A 27 -3.36 14.38 -8.66
CA ASN A 27 -3.50 15.11 -7.40
C ASN A 27 -2.93 14.34 -6.21
N ILE A 28 -2.35 13.15 -6.42
CA ILE A 28 -1.69 12.38 -5.38
C ILE A 28 -0.43 13.15 -4.96
N PRO A 29 -0.29 13.51 -3.66
CA PRO A 29 0.90 14.19 -3.17
C PRO A 29 2.16 13.36 -3.40
N ARG A 30 3.27 14.02 -3.73
CA ARG A 30 4.53 13.34 -4.01
C ARG A 30 5.28 13.02 -2.72
N HIS A 31 5.95 11.87 -2.67
CA HIS A 31 6.86 11.46 -1.59
C HIS A 31 6.22 11.32 -0.20
N VAL A 32 4.92 11.11 -0.12
CA VAL A 32 4.20 10.96 1.16
C VAL A 32 3.71 9.53 1.42
N GLY A 33 4.27 8.53 0.74
CA GLY A 33 3.89 7.12 0.96
C GLY A 33 2.48 6.74 0.46
N MET A 34 1.93 7.50 -0.51
CA MET A 34 0.59 7.26 -1.09
C MET A 34 0.66 6.63 -2.50
N ALA A 35 1.70 5.89 -2.80
CA ALA A 35 1.85 5.07 -4.01
C ALA A 35 1.63 5.81 -5.36
N GLY A 36 1.98 7.11 -5.44
CA GLY A 36 1.74 7.92 -6.63
C GLY A 36 2.48 7.45 -7.88
N SER A 37 3.68 6.86 -7.74
CA SER A 37 4.46 6.33 -8.86
C SER A 37 3.74 5.15 -9.52
N SER A 38 3.40 4.14 -8.74
CA SER A 38 2.69 2.96 -9.25
C SER A 38 1.31 3.31 -9.81
N ALA A 39 0.62 4.33 -9.26
CA ALA A 39 -0.65 4.82 -9.81
C ALA A 39 -0.50 5.31 -11.25
N LEU A 40 0.57 6.05 -11.58
CA LEU A 40 0.84 6.50 -12.94
C LEU A 40 1.13 5.33 -13.88
N VAL A 41 1.87 4.32 -13.43
CA VAL A 41 2.17 3.12 -14.21
C VAL A 41 0.88 2.33 -14.47
N THR A 42 0.05 2.13 -13.43
CA THR A 42 -1.24 1.43 -13.53
C THR A 42 -2.19 2.13 -14.50
N ALA A 43 -2.34 3.45 -14.37
CA ALA A 43 -3.19 4.24 -15.28
C ALA A 43 -2.69 4.14 -16.73
N THR A 44 -1.37 4.19 -16.94
CA THR A 44 -0.77 4.02 -18.27
C THR A 44 -1.03 2.62 -18.83
N LEU A 45 -0.90 1.58 -18.00
CA LEU A 45 -1.18 0.20 -18.41
C LEU A 45 -2.64 0.06 -18.85
N ARG A 46 -3.60 0.56 -18.06
CA ARG A 46 -5.04 0.55 -18.40
C ARG A 46 -5.31 1.26 -19.72
N CYS A 47 -4.73 2.44 -19.94
CA CYS A 47 -4.86 3.15 -21.21
C CYS A 47 -4.32 2.34 -22.41
N LEU A 48 -3.18 1.65 -22.23
CA LEU A 48 -2.61 0.82 -23.30
C LEU A 48 -3.46 -0.42 -23.57
N MET A 49 -3.99 -1.06 -22.51
CA MET A 49 -4.91 -2.20 -22.65
C MET A 49 -6.16 -1.80 -23.43
N GLU A 50 -6.78 -0.68 -23.09
CA GLU A 50 -7.96 -0.16 -23.79
C GLU A 50 -7.63 0.26 -25.23
N TYR A 51 -6.55 1.03 -25.42
CA TYR A 51 -6.16 1.55 -26.73
C TYR A 51 -5.83 0.45 -27.75
N TYR A 52 -5.20 -0.62 -27.29
CA TYR A 52 -4.82 -1.76 -28.13
C TYR A 52 -5.82 -2.93 -28.05
N GLU A 53 -6.89 -2.79 -27.28
CA GLU A 53 -7.90 -3.84 -27.06
C GLU A 53 -7.27 -5.15 -26.53
N VAL A 54 -6.28 -5.02 -25.63
CA VAL A 54 -5.57 -6.15 -25.02
C VAL A 54 -6.11 -6.41 -23.63
N ILE A 55 -6.50 -7.65 -23.38
CA ILE A 55 -6.92 -8.11 -22.05
C ILE A 55 -5.73 -8.76 -21.36
N ILE A 56 -5.34 -8.24 -20.21
CA ILE A 56 -4.35 -8.84 -19.31
C ILE A 56 -5.09 -9.32 -18.06
N PRO A 57 -4.95 -10.60 -17.67
CA PRO A 57 -5.57 -11.11 -16.45
C PRO A 57 -5.23 -10.24 -15.24
N GLU A 58 -6.22 -10.00 -14.37
CA GLU A 58 -6.11 -9.04 -13.28
C GLU A 58 -4.97 -9.41 -12.31
N GLU A 59 -4.80 -10.69 -12.03
CA GLU A 59 -3.74 -11.23 -11.16
C GLU A 59 -2.32 -11.05 -11.72
N ILE A 60 -2.18 -10.87 -13.03
CA ILE A 60 -0.89 -10.66 -13.70
C ILE A 60 -0.50 -9.19 -13.73
N GLN A 61 -1.47 -8.27 -13.78
CA GLN A 61 -1.21 -6.84 -13.92
C GLN A 61 -0.29 -6.27 -12.82
N PRO A 62 -0.42 -6.63 -11.51
CA PRO A 62 0.46 -6.11 -10.46
C PRO A 62 1.94 -6.42 -10.71
N ASN A 63 2.24 -7.64 -11.17
CA ASN A 63 3.61 -8.03 -11.49
C ASN A 63 4.17 -7.26 -12.70
N LEU A 64 3.34 -7.06 -13.71
CA LEU A 64 3.73 -6.26 -14.88
C LEU A 64 4.01 -4.80 -14.49
N ILE A 65 3.17 -4.20 -13.64
CA ILE A 65 3.37 -2.85 -13.11
C ILE A 65 4.66 -2.78 -12.28
N LEU A 66 4.87 -3.75 -11.37
CA LEU A 66 6.08 -3.82 -10.55
C LEU A 66 7.34 -3.92 -11.42
N SER A 67 7.30 -4.70 -12.49
CA SER A 67 8.45 -4.86 -13.40
C SER A 67 8.85 -3.53 -14.08
N VAL A 68 7.91 -2.61 -14.30
CA VAL A 68 8.24 -1.26 -14.81
C VAL A 68 9.08 -0.51 -13.79
N GLU A 69 8.70 -0.54 -12.51
CA GLU A 69 9.41 0.19 -11.47
C GLU A 69 10.73 -0.48 -11.09
N ALA A 70 10.73 -1.80 -10.93
CA ALA A 70 11.92 -2.54 -10.52
C ALA A 70 12.97 -2.67 -11.64
N ASP A 71 12.54 -3.10 -12.82
CA ASP A 71 13.48 -3.48 -13.88
C ASP A 71 13.84 -2.32 -14.83
N GLU A 72 12.89 -1.39 -15.07
CA GLU A 72 13.13 -0.25 -15.97
C GLU A 72 13.63 1.00 -15.21
N LEU A 73 13.13 1.22 -13.99
CA LEU A 73 13.44 2.42 -13.22
C LEU A 73 14.41 2.16 -12.05
N GLY A 74 14.71 0.89 -11.72
CA GLY A 74 15.61 0.52 -10.63
C GLY A 74 15.03 0.83 -9.24
N ILE A 75 13.72 1.00 -9.10
CA ILE A 75 13.05 1.33 -7.85
C ILE A 75 12.78 0.06 -7.06
N SER A 76 13.28 -0.02 -5.83
CA SER A 76 12.94 -1.11 -4.91
C SER A 76 11.52 -0.94 -4.39
N ALA A 77 10.62 -1.81 -4.82
CA ALA A 77 9.18 -1.72 -4.51
C ALA A 77 8.59 -3.12 -4.24
N GLY A 78 7.41 -3.17 -3.61
CA GLY A 78 6.65 -4.39 -3.35
C GLY A 78 5.35 -4.45 -4.13
N LEU A 79 4.64 -5.58 -4.08
CA LEU A 79 3.42 -5.81 -4.84
C LEU A 79 2.18 -5.10 -4.26
N GLN A 80 2.14 -4.79 -2.96
CA GLN A 80 0.94 -4.32 -2.27
C GLN A 80 0.25 -3.15 -2.98
N ASP A 81 0.99 -2.07 -3.27
CA ASP A 81 0.44 -0.88 -3.93
C ASP A 81 -0.10 -1.20 -5.33
N ARG A 82 0.54 -2.14 -6.03
CA ARG A 82 0.18 -2.53 -7.40
C ARG A 82 -1.08 -3.37 -7.41
N VAL A 83 -1.21 -4.27 -6.44
CA VAL A 83 -2.41 -5.08 -6.25
C VAL A 83 -3.60 -4.18 -5.95
N ILE A 84 -3.52 -3.29 -4.94
CA ILE A 84 -4.66 -2.45 -4.60
C ILE A 84 -5.06 -1.49 -5.73
N GLN A 85 -4.11 -1.02 -6.53
CA GLN A 85 -4.40 -0.15 -7.68
C GLN A 85 -5.03 -0.88 -8.86
N VAL A 86 -4.79 -2.18 -8.99
CA VAL A 86 -5.42 -3.03 -9.99
C VAL A 86 -6.81 -3.46 -9.53
N TYR A 87 -6.91 -4.00 -8.32
CA TYR A 87 -8.14 -4.56 -7.77
C TYR A 87 -9.12 -3.50 -7.27
N GLN A 88 -8.60 -2.33 -6.82
CA GLN A 88 -9.38 -1.25 -6.18
C GLN A 88 -10.09 -1.71 -4.89
N GLU A 89 -10.91 -0.85 -4.27
CA GLU A 89 -11.68 -1.17 -3.07
C GLU A 89 -10.80 -1.59 -1.86
N CYS A 90 -11.25 -2.59 -1.09
CA CYS A 90 -10.49 -3.20 0.00
C CYS A 90 -10.08 -4.62 -0.39
N VAL A 91 -8.80 -4.94 -0.26
CA VAL A 91 -8.26 -6.23 -0.69
C VAL A 91 -7.38 -6.84 0.39
N PHE A 92 -7.69 -8.06 0.78
CA PHE A 92 -6.76 -8.91 1.51
C PHE A 92 -5.79 -9.56 0.53
N MET A 93 -4.50 -9.47 0.83
CA MET A 93 -3.42 -9.93 -0.05
C MET A 93 -2.59 -10.99 0.66
N ASP A 94 -2.61 -12.21 0.13
CA ASP A 94 -1.74 -13.29 0.58
C ASP A 94 -0.59 -13.47 -0.42
N PHE A 95 0.63 -13.28 0.08
CA PHE A 95 1.88 -13.44 -0.65
C PHE A 95 2.67 -14.65 -0.14
N ASP A 96 1.98 -15.73 0.25
CA ASP A 96 2.64 -16.96 0.66
C ASP A 96 3.71 -17.37 -0.35
N LYS A 97 4.88 -17.76 0.17
CA LYS A 97 6.05 -18.03 -0.67
C LYS A 97 5.81 -19.16 -1.66
N ASP A 98 5.24 -20.27 -1.20
CA ASP A 98 5.01 -21.44 -2.05
C ASP A 98 3.95 -21.14 -3.11
N LEU A 99 2.97 -20.31 -2.76
CA LEU A 99 1.97 -19.80 -3.67
C LEU A 99 2.59 -18.93 -4.76
N MET A 100 3.40 -17.95 -4.37
CA MET A 100 4.10 -17.04 -5.29
C MET A 100 5.04 -17.80 -6.23
N GLU A 101 5.79 -18.78 -5.72
CA GLU A 101 6.71 -19.59 -6.53
C GLU A 101 5.97 -20.50 -7.53
N ARG A 102 4.79 -21.01 -7.16
CA ARG A 102 4.01 -21.93 -7.98
C ARG A 102 3.25 -21.25 -9.11
N GLN A 103 2.64 -20.10 -8.86
CA GLN A 103 1.74 -19.43 -9.82
C GLN A 103 2.23 -18.04 -10.26
N GLY A 104 3.30 -17.53 -9.66
CA GLY A 104 3.89 -16.24 -10.01
C GLY A 104 3.18 -15.02 -9.45
N HIS A 105 2.09 -15.18 -8.71
CA HIS A 105 1.34 -14.12 -8.06
C HIS A 105 0.72 -14.60 -6.74
N GLY A 106 0.30 -13.67 -5.88
CA GLY A 106 -0.42 -13.96 -4.65
C GLY A 106 -1.88 -14.33 -4.88
N THR A 107 -2.60 -14.56 -3.78
CA THR A 107 -4.07 -14.59 -3.78
C THR A 107 -4.59 -13.25 -3.27
N TYR A 108 -5.57 -12.70 -3.97
CA TYR A 108 -6.13 -11.37 -3.70
C TYR A 108 -7.64 -11.48 -3.55
N GLU A 109 -8.12 -11.24 -2.33
CA GLU A 109 -9.53 -11.34 -1.96
C GLU A 109 -10.12 -9.96 -1.78
N ARG A 110 -11.17 -9.61 -2.54
CA ARG A 110 -11.94 -8.38 -2.31
C ARG A 110 -12.78 -8.53 -1.06
N ILE A 111 -12.73 -7.54 -0.20
CA ILE A 111 -13.55 -7.41 1.00
C ILE A 111 -14.53 -6.28 0.76
N ASP A 112 -15.80 -6.53 1.09
CA ASP A 112 -16.86 -5.53 0.98
C ASP A 112 -16.50 -4.26 1.78
N PRO A 113 -16.36 -3.11 1.15
CA PRO A 113 -16.05 -1.85 1.82
C PRO A 113 -17.04 -1.44 2.93
N GLU A 114 -18.28 -1.89 2.86
CA GLU A 114 -19.29 -1.60 3.88
C GLU A 114 -18.98 -2.27 5.24
N LEU A 115 -18.11 -3.29 5.25
CA LEU A 115 -17.66 -3.96 6.47
C LEU A 115 -16.53 -3.22 7.19
N LEU A 116 -15.93 -2.21 6.55
CA LEU A 116 -14.84 -1.45 7.14
C LEU A 116 -15.31 -0.53 8.25
N PRO A 117 -14.50 -0.33 9.31
CA PRO A 117 -14.78 0.66 10.33
C PRO A 117 -14.59 2.08 9.78
N ASN A 118 -14.92 3.08 10.59
CA ASN A 118 -14.57 4.46 10.27
C ASN A 118 -13.05 4.60 10.15
N LEU A 119 -12.57 5.06 8.99
CA LEU A 119 -11.16 5.21 8.69
C LEU A 119 -10.79 6.70 8.58
N PHE A 120 -9.57 7.02 9.00
CA PHE A 120 -8.92 8.28 8.67
C PHE A 120 -7.54 8.03 8.07
N VAL A 121 -7.09 8.99 7.28
CA VAL A 121 -5.71 9.07 6.78
C VAL A 121 -5.15 10.42 7.20
N ALA A 122 -3.94 10.43 7.75
CA ALA A 122 -3.21 11.66 7.98
C ALA A 122 -1.84 11.60 7.29
N TYR A 123 -1.43 12.70 6.64
CA TYR A 123 -0.20 12.73 5.86
C TYR A 123 0.48 14.10 5.89
N ARG A 124 1.79 14.08 5.75
CA ARG A 124 2.63 15.28 5.68
C ARG A 124 2.94 15.61 4.24
N THR A 125 2.97 16.91 3.92
CA THR A 125 3.32 17.40 2.59
C THR A 125 4.77 17.92 2.50
N ASP A 126 5.43 18.05 3.64
CA ASP A 126 6.75 18.68 3.80
C ASP A 126 7.92 17.68 3.97
N LEU A 127 7.65 16.39 4.10
CA LEU A 127 8.69 15.36 4.26
C LEU A 127 8.84 14.54 2.98
N ALA A 128 9.92 14.81 2.25
CA ALA A 128 10.45 13.92 1.23
C ALA A 128 11.50 12.98 1.87
N GLU A 129 11.07 11.97 2.62
CA GLU A 129 11.99 10.91 3.06
C GLU A 129 12.02 9.79 2.01
N GLY A 130 13.20 9.53 1.44
CA GLY A 130 13.41 8.40 0.53
C GLY A 130 13.21 7.09 1.26
N SER A 131 12.13 6.38 0.93
CA SER A 131 11.76 5.08 1.50
C SER A 131 12.78 3.96 1.21
N GLU A 132 13.63 4.15 0.21
CA GLU A 132 14.53 3.11 -0.32
C GLU A 132 15.60 2.64 0.67
N ILE A 133 16.15 3.55 1.49
CA ILE A 133 17.25 3.22 2.40
C ILE A 133 16.80 2.26 3.50
N PHE A 134 15.59 2.42 3.99
CA PHE A 134 15.07 1.62 5.11
C PHE A 134 14.68 0.19 4.69
N HIS A 135 14.10 0.02 3.51
CA HIS A 135 13.68 -1.30 3.02
C HIS A 135 14.87 -2.23 2.74
N ASN A 136 15.97 -1.71 2.22
CA ASN A 136 17.14 -2.52 1.90
C ASN A 136 17.77 -3.17 3.12
N THR A 137 17.84 -2.48 4.27
CA THR A 137 18.43 -3.02 5.50
C THR A 137 17.64 -4.18 6.07
N ILE A 138 16.30 -4.08 6.14
CA ILE A 138 15.45 -5.16 6.66
C ILE A 138 15.44 -6.35 5.71
N ARG A 139 15.37 -6.13 4.40
CA ARG A 139 15.46 -7.20 3.41
C ARG A 139 16.77 -7.98 3.53
N GLN A 140 17.90 -7.29 3.69
CA GLN A 140 19.19 -7.96 3.88
C GLN A 140 19.22 -8.79 5.16
N ARG A 141 18.72 -8.27 6.29
CA ARG A 141 18.62 -9.01 7.55
C ARG A 141 17.73 -10.24 7.41
N TRP A 142 16.60 -10.11 6.72
CA TRP A 142 15.71 -11.24 6.44
C TRP A 142 16.41 -12.31 5.59
N LEU A 143 17.12 -11.94 4.52
CA LEU A 143 17.88 -12.86 3.68
C LEU A 143 19.02 -13.56 4.44
N GLN A 144 19.57 -12.94 5.47
CA GLN A 144 20.57 -13.52 6.38
C GLN A 144 19.94 -14.42 7.45
N GLY A 145 18.61 -14.54 7.49
CA GLY A 145 17.89 -15.37 8.47
C GLY A 145 17.88 -14.78 9.88
N ASP A 146 17.96 -13.42 10.03
CA ASP A 146 17.86 -12.79 11.35
C ASP A 146 16.54 -13.21 12.03
N PRO A 147 16.61 -13.93 13.17
CA PRO A 147 15.41 -14.51 13.79
C PRO A 147 14.38 -13.48 14.20
N ARG A 148 14.81 -12.28 14.60
CA ARG A 148 13.90 -11.20 15.01
C ARG A 148 13.10 -10.69 13.80
N ILE A 149 13.75 -10.60 12.64
CA ILE A 149 13.08 -10.14 11.41
C ILE A 149 12.15 -11.23 10.88
N VAL A 150 12.60 -12.48 10.86
CA VAL A 150 11.78 -13.61 10.41
C VAL A 150 10.51 -13.73 11.27
N GLU A 151 10.65 -13.63 12.59
CA GLU A 151 9.52 -13.68 13.52
C GLU A 151 8.58 -12.48 13.34
N ALA A 152 9.13 -11.28 13.18
CA ALA A 152 8.32 -10.08 12.94
C ALA A 152 7.50 -10.19 11.64
N MET A 153 8.05 -10.78 10.57
CA MET A 153 7.30 -10.99 9.33
C MET A 153 6.11 -11.95 9.51
N LYS A 154 6.25 -12.99 10.36
CA LYS A 154 5.13 -13.87 10.70
C LYS A 154 4.03 -13.13 11.45
N TRP A 155 4.39 -12.33 12.45
CA TRP A 155 3.42 -11.51 13.18
C TRP A 155 2.68 -10.52 12.28
N PHE A 156 3.38 -9.88 11.32
CA PHE A 156 2.70 -9.01 10.36
C PHE A 156 1.66 -9.77 9.52
N ALA A 157 1.96 -11.01 9.12
CA ALA A 157 1.02 -11.85 8.39
C ALA A 157 -0.17 -12.25 9.28
N GLU A 158 0.07 -12.63 10.55
CA GLU A 158 -0.98 -12.97 11.51
C GLU A 158 -1.90 -11.77 11.80
N PHE A 159 -1.35 -10.56 11.99
CA PHE A 159 -2.17 -9.35 12.16
C PHE A 159 -3.04 -9.06 10.95
N ALA A 160 -2.53 -9.28 9.74
CA ALA A 160 -3.30 -9.08 8.53
C ALA A 160 -4.43 -10.11 8.39
N GLN A 161 -4.16 -11.38 8.72
CA GLN A 161 -5.14 -12.44 8.70
C GLN A 161 -6.25 -12.21 9.75
N GLU A 162 -5.88 -11.86 10.98
CA GLU A 162 -6.83 -11.58 12.05
C GLU A 162 -7.70 -10.36 11.71
N ALA A 163 -7.10 -9.29 11.17
CA ALA A 163 -7.85 -8.11 10.75
C ALA A 163 -8.86 -8.47 9.64
N ARG A 164 -8.45 -9.27 8.65
CA ARG A 164 -9.34 -9.78 7.61
C ARG A 164 -10.50 -10.56 8.21
N ASP A 165 -10.24 -11.48 9.12
CA ASP A 165 -11.27 -12.35 9.73
C ASP A 165 -12.26 -11.53 10.58
N LEU A 166 -11.79 -10.51 11.31
CA LEU A 166 -12.63 -9.58 12.04
C LEU A 166 -13.53 -8.76 11.11
N ILE A 167 -12.97 -8.20 10.02
CA ILE A 167 -13.73 -7.40 9.06
C ILE A 167 -14.82 -8.24 8.40
N VAL A 168 -14.48 -9.41 7.88
CA VAL A 168 -15.44 -10.30 7.20
C VAL A 168 -16.53 -10.81 8.16
N ALA A 169 -16.21 -10.93 9.45
CA ALA A 169 -17.21 -11.27 10.48
C ALA A 169 -18.10 -10.08 10.91
N GLY A 170 -17.98 -8.90 10.28
CA GLY A 170 -18.73 -7.69 10.66
C GLY A 170 -18.20 -7.03 11.95
N ARG A 171 -17.01 -7.40 12.39
CA ARG A 171 -16.34 -6.93 13.60
C ARG A 171 -15.19 -5.94 13.28
N GLY A 172 -15.25 -5.26 12.16
CA GLY A 172 -14.20 -4.35 11.69
C GLY A 172 -13.77 -3.29 12.71
N ARG A 173 -14.64 -2.88 13.62
CA ARG A 173 -14.31 -1.92 14.70
C ARG A 173 -13.26 -2.46 15.69
N GLU A 174 -13.04 -3.77 15.73
CA GLU A 174 -12.10 -4.42 16.65
C GLU A 174 -10.67 -4.52 16.10
N ILE A 175 -10.40 -4.07 14.88
CA ILE A 175 -9.05 -4.11 14.29
C ILE A 175 -8.07 -3.08 14.89
N GLY A 176 -8.56 -2.11 15.65
CA GLY A 176 -7.74 -1.02 16.21
C GLY A 176 -6.47 -1.51 16.91
N PRO A 177 -6.55 -2.44 17.89
CA PRO A 177 -5.38 -2.97 18.57
C PRO A 177 -4.37 -3.64 17.65
N LEU A 178 -4.81 -4.24 16.53
CA LEU A 178 -3.93 -4.85 15.52
C LEU A 178 -3.14 -3.78 14.74
N LEU A 179 -3.74 -2.62 14.47
CA LEU A 179 -3.04 -1.49 13.86
C LEU A 179 -1.92 -1.00 14.77
N ASP A 180 -2.20 -0.86 16.05
CA ASP A 180 -1.20 -0.46 17.05
C ASP A 180 -0.08 -1.49 17.18
N ALA A 181 -0.43 -2.77 17.30
CA ALA A 181 0.54 -3.85 17.39
C ALA A 181 1.45 -3.90 16.14
N ASN A 182 0.88 -3.67 14.95
CA ASN A 182 1.63 -3.59 13.70
C ASN A 182 2.66 -2.45 13.72
N PHE A 183 2.25 -1.25 14.16
CA PHE A 183 3.18 -0.13 14.26
C PHE A 183 4.26 -0.36 15.31
N ASP A 184 3.90 -0.86 16.48
CA ASP A 184 4.83 -1.08 17.60
C ASP A 184 5.86 -2.17 17.25
N LEU A 185 5.45 -3.25 16.59
CA LEU A 185 6.34 -4.25 16.04
C LEU A 185 7.29 -3.64 15.00
N ARG A 186 6.76 -2.83 14.09
CA ARG A 186 7.57 -2.11 13.09
C ARG A 186 8.61 -1.22 13.77
N ARG A 187 8.21 -0.42 14.76
CA ARG A 187 9.12 0.44 15.55
C ARG A 187 10.23 -0.35 16.24
N SER A 188 9.97 -1.62 16.61
CA SER A 188 10.97 -2.47 17.28
C SER A 188 12.08 -2.98 16.35
N ILE A 189 11.85 -3.03 15.05
CA ILE A 189 12.78 -3.59 14.05
C ILE A 189 13.33 -2.57 13.05
N TYR A 190 12.67 -1.40 12.92
CA TYR A 190 13.09 -0.29 12.06
C TYR A 190 13.58 0.90 12.89
N THR A 191 14.51 1.66 12.32
CA THR A 191 14.81 3.01 12.79
C THR A 191 13.84 3.97 12.11
N LEU A 192 12.86 4.45 12.86
CA LEU A 192 11.85 5.40 12.36
C LEU A 192 12.26 6.83 12.69
N SER A 193 11.93 7.79 11.82
CA SER A 193 12.19 9.19 12.11
C SER A 193 11.31 9.69 13.27
N PRO A 194 11.80 10.62 14.10
CA PRO A 194 11.00 11.21 15.18
C PRO A 194 9.68 11.81 14.68
N ALA A 195 9.69 12.43 13.52
CA ALA A 195 8.50 13.04 12.93
C ALA A 195 7.43 12.00 12.55
N ASN A 196 7.83 10.83 12.05
CA ASN A 196 6.92 9.74 11.76
C ASN A 196 6.35 9.09 13.04
N ILE A 197 7.15 9.01 14.09
CA ILE A 197 6.69 8.53 15.41
C ILE A 197 5.70 9.53 16.02
N ASP A 198 6.01 10.83 16.02
CA ASP A 198 5.14 11.89 16.54
C ASP A 198 3.76 11.87 15.87
N MET A 199 3.68 11.60 14.57
CA MET A 199 2.41 11.49 13.86
C MET A 199 1.51 10.39 14.45
N VAL A 200 2.07 9.21 14.72
CA VAL A 200 1.31 8.10 15.33
C VAL A 200 0.94 8.42 16.78
N GLU A 201 1.88 8.95 17.55
CA GLU A 201 1.65 9.27 18.98
C GLU A 201 0.58 10.37 19.15
N ARG A 202 0.51 11.36 18.26
CA ARG A 202 -0.57 12.37 18.25
C ARG A 202 -1.94 11.77 17.96
N ALA A 203 -2.05 10.92 16.95
CA ALA A 203 -3.33 10.25 16.65
C ALA A 203 -3.78 9.37 17.82
N ARG A 204 -2.86 8.60 18.42
CA ARG A 204 -3.14 7.77 19.61
C ARG A 204 -3.54 8.62 20.83
N SER A 205 -2.95 9.80 21.02
CA SER A 205 -3.32 10.70 22.13
C SER A 205 -4.76 11.24 21.99
N ALA A 206 -5.30 11.25 20.79
CA ALA A 206 -6.70 11.57 20.51
C ALA A 206 -7.65 10.35 20.63
N GLY A 207 -7.13 9.19 21.02
CA GLY A 207 -7.90 7.95 21.21
C GLY A 207 -7.92 7.02 19.99
N ALA A 208 -7.33 7.41 18.87
CA ALA A 208 -7.32 6.59 17.67
C ALA A 208 -6.30 5.47 17.71
N HIS A 209 -6.55 4.39 16.97
CA HIS A 209 -5.58 3.34 16.69
C HIS A 209 -5.05 3.52 15.26
N CYS A 210 -3.74 3.46 15.06
CA CYS A 210 -3.18 3.72 13.73
C CYS A 210 -1.81 3.10 13.48
N LYS A 211 -1.50 2.96 12.19
CA LYS A 211 -0.20 2.54 11.67
C LYS A 211 0.17 3.33 10.41
N PHE A 212 1.40 3.16 9.91
CA PHE A 212 1.74 3.71 8.59
C PHE A 212 0.92 3.08 7.47
N THR A 213 0.57 3.89 6.47
CA THR A 213 -0.03 3.42 5.22
C THR A 213 0.97 2.57 4.42
N GLY A 214 2.22 2.99 4.36
CA GLY A 214 3.32 2.36 3.63
C GLY A 214 4.65 2.54 4.35
N SER A 215 5.62 3.20 3.72
CA SER A 215 6.97 3.39 4.25
C SER A 215 7.09 4.43 5.37
N GLY A 216 6.18 5.39 5.44
CA GLY A 216 6.15 6.53 6.35
C GLY A 216 5.61 7.77 5.64
N GLY A 217 5.52 8.89 6.35
CA GLY A 217 4.96 10.15 5.83
C GLY A 217 3.43 10.20 5.80
N ALA A 218 2.76 9.06 5.93
CA ALA A 218 1.31 8.95 6.10
C ALA A 218 0.94 7.80 7.06
N ILE A 219 -0.18 7.98 7.77
CA ILE A 219 -0.79 6.98 8.64
C ILE A 219 -2.22 6.72 8.21
N VAL A 220 -2.69 5.50 8.46
CA VAL A 220 -4.09 5.10 8.40
C VAL A 220 -4.51 4.61 9.78
N GLY A 221 -5.70 4.96 10.19
CA GLY A 221 -6.21 4.52 11.48
C GLY A 221 -7.72 4.43 11.51
N VAL A 222 -8.21 3.94 12.64
CA VAL A 222 -9.63 3.80 12.94
C VAL A 222 -10.03 4.76 14.04
N TYR A 223 -11.28 5.25 13.99
CA TYR A 223 -11.88 6.08 15.01
C TYR A 223 -13.33 5.61 15.29
N GLU A 224 -13.81 5.87 16.50
CA GLU A 224 -15.12 5.37 16.93
C GLU A 224 -16.27 6.23 16.43
N ASP A 225 -16.15 7.56 16.62
CA ASP A 225 -17.22 8.52 16.35
C ASP A 225 -16.66 9.88 15.87
N GLU A 226 -17.55 10.77 15.52
CA GLU A 226 -17.22 12.11 15.03
C GLU A 226 -16.45 12.94 16.07
N ALA A 227 -16.75 12.79 17.35
CA ALA A 227 -16.03 13.52 18.40
C ALA A 227 -14.55 13.12 18.47
N MET A 228 -14.25 11.84 18.29
CA MET A 228 -12.88 11.33 18.18
C MET A 228 -12.21 11.86 16.89
N TYR A 229 -12.91 11.86 15.75
CA TYR A 229 -12.37 12.42 14.52
C TYR A 229 -11.98 13.89 14.66
N GLU A 230 -12.85 14.72 15.24
CA GLU A 230 -12.53 16.11 15.56
C GLU A 230 -11.35 16.25 16.53
N ALA A 231 -11.19 15.31 17.48
CA ALA A 231 -10.02 15.31 18.37
C ALA A 231 -8.74 15.00 17.60
N ILE A 232 -8.80 14.10 16.61
CA ILE A 232 -7.67 13.81 15.71
C ILE A 232 -7.32 15.07 14.89
N GLU A 233 -8.29 15.75 14.30
CA GLU A 233 -8.05 17.00 13.55
C GLU A 233 -7.38 18.05 14.44
N ARG A 234 -7.86 18.22 15.68
CA ARG A 234 -7.24 19.15 16.65
C ARG A 234 -5.81 18.75 17.02
N ALA A 235 -5.51 17.45 17.14
CA ALA A 235 -4.17 16.96 17.45
C ALA A 235 -3.15 17.27 16.35
N PHE A 236 -3.62 17.46 15.12
CA PHE A 236 -2.81 17.81 13.96
C PHE A 236 -2.91 19.29 13.54
N ALA A 237 -3.74 20.09 14.22
CA ALA A 237 -3.81 21.52 13.97
C ALA A 237 -2.41 22.16 14.08
N ASP A 238 -2.10 23.08 13.20
CA ASP A 238 -0.81 23.84 13.16
C ASP A 238 0.46 22.97 12.93
N THR A 239 0.32 21.69 12.54
CA THR A 239 1.46 20.79 12.29
C THR A 239 1.85 20.69 10.82
N GLY A 240 1.03 21.20 9.89
CA GLY A 240 1.19 20.97 8.44
C GLY A 240 0.77 19.56 7.99
N ILE A 241 0.21 18.74 8.90
CA ILE A 241 -0.34 17.41 8.59
C ILE A 241 -1.80 17.59 8.17
N LEU A 242 -2.17 17.02 7.05
CA LEU A 242 -3.54 16.99 6.57
C LEU A 242 -4.21 15.70 7.03
N VAL A 243 -5.45 15.82 7.54
CA VAL A 243 -6.30 14.70 7.95
C VAL A 243 -7.49 14.62 7.00
N LEU A 244 -7.85 13.42 6.58
CA LEU A 244 -9.02 13.19 5.73
C LEU A 244 -9.72 11.87 6.07
N LYS A 245 -11.00 11.80 5.73
CA LYS A 245 -11.77 10.55 5.67
C LYS A 245 -11.65 10.01 4.25
N PRO A 246 -11.10 8.81 4.03
CA PRO A 246 -11.05 8.22 2.70
C PRO A 246 -12.47 7.84 2.24
N GLU A 247 -12.79 8.17 1.00
CA GLU A 247 -13.95 7.57 0.30
C GLU A 247 -13.48 6.27 -0.33
N ILE A 248 -14.14 5.17 0.02
CA ILE A 248 -13.87 3.84 -0.55
C ILE A 248 -15.06 3.51 -1.43
N VAL A 249 -14.78 3.42 -2.73
CA VAL A 249 -15.77 3.19 -3.80
C VAL A 249 -15.58 1.83 -4.43
#